data_093012d890c5c98094f65f0721e07087
#
_entry.id   093012d890c5c98094f65f0721e07087
#
_cell.length_a   1.000
_cell.length_b   1.000
_cell.length_c   1.000
_cell.angle_alpha   90.00
_cell.angle_beta   90.00
_cell.angle_gamma   90.00
#
_symmetry.space_group_name_H-M   'P 1'
#
loop_
_entity.id
_entity.type
_entity.pdbx_description
1 polymer ?
#
loop_
_entity_poly.entity_id
_entity_poly.type
_entity_poly.pdbx_seq_one_letter_code
_entity_poly.pdbx_strand_id
1 'polypeptide(L)'
;MRKLKGIKIEDVLLGSIVLFVLLYPLIIAIIIYKSDQPTKDELVNSVVEYFEEGKCTLDGPKGLTVEGEENLERLTALCQRINQEGFELRKKELVKGKAILYYGKKVKGIERKLVIELALEGNKITGITEYEKGR
;
A
#
# COMPACT_ATOMS: atom_id res chain seq x y z
N MET A 1 3.54 37.18 49.47
CA MET A 1 3.13 36.93 49.18
C MET A 1 2.82 36.47 48.68
N ARG A 2 2.66 36.40 48.54
CA ARG A 2 2.34 35.91 48.17
C ARG A 2 1.73 35.55 47.50
N LYS A 3 1.37 35.50 47.38
CA LYS A 3 0.70 35.08 46.79
C LYS A 3 0.45 35.45 45.71
N LEU A 4 1.13 35.65 45.21
CA LEU A 4 0.89 35.88 44.32
C LEU A 4 0.56 35.48 43.69
N LYS A 5 0.56 35.90 44.15
CA LYS A 5 0.41 35.14 44.01
C LYS A 5 -0.64 34.45 43.59
N GLY A 6 -1.41 34.50 43.31
CA GLY A 6 -2.51 33.71 43.02
C GLY A 6 -2.24 32.42 42.33
N ILE A 7 -1.39 32.45 41.36
CA ILE A 7 -1.03 31.26 40.62
C ILE A 7 0.31 30.75 41.10
N LYS A 8 0.34 29.55 41.58
CA LYS A 8 1.57 28.92 42.02
C LYS A 8 2.14 28.13 40.85
N ILE A 9 3.47 28.02 40.78
CA ILE A 9 4.16 27.21 39.78
C ILE A 9 3.67 25.78 39.84
N GLU A 10 3.42 25.28 41.03
CA GLU A 10 2.91 23.92 41.22
C GLU A 10 1.57 23.71 40.53
N ASP A 11 0.66 24.69 40.60
CA ASP A 11 -0.65 24.61 39.94
C ASP A 11 -0.50 24.62 38.42
N VAL A 12 0.42 25.39 37.89
CA VAL A 12 0.69 25.42 36.45
C VAL A 12 1.29 24.10 36.00
N LEU A 13 2.20 23.53 36.77
CA LEU A 13 2.80 22.25 36.47
C LEU A 13 1.76 21.13 36.50
N LEU A 14 0.90 21.12 37.51
CA LEU A 14 -0.17 20.14 37.61
C LEU A 14 -1.14 20.23 36.45
N GLY A 15 -1.51 21.46 36.06
CA GLY A 15 -2.36 21.67 34.91
C GLY A 15 -1.75 21.17 33.62
N SER A 16 -0.45 21.41 33.44
CA SER A 16 0.27 20.93 32.27
C SER A 16 0.35 19.40 32.23
N ILE A 17 0.61 18.78 33.39
CA ILE A 17 0.68 17.32 33.47
C ILE A 17 -0.68 16.70 33.19
N VAL A 18 -1.76 17.27 33.74
CA VAL A 18 -3.11 16.78 33.49
C VAL A 18 -3.45 16.89 32.00
N LEU A 19 -3.10 18.00 31.37
CA LEU A 19 -3.33 18.20 29.95
C LEU A 19 -2.56 17.16 29.12
N PHE A 20 -1.32 16.91 29.47
CA PHE A 20 -0.51 15.88 28.80
C PHE A 20 -1.12 14.49 28.95
N VAL A 21 -1.54 14.14 30.16
CA VAL A 21 -2.14 12.84 30.44
C VAL A 21 -3.44 12.66 29.63
N LEU A 22 -4.21 13.74 29.46
CA LEU A 22 -5.47 13.68 28.68
C LEU A 22 -5.22 13.58 27.19
N LEU A 23 -4.19 14.27 26.68
CA LEU A 23 -3.88 14.28 25.25
C LEU A 23 -3.04 13.08 24.81
N TYR A 24 -2.26 12.51 25.69
CA TYR A 24 -1.32 11.44 25.36
C TYR A 24 -2.01 10.21 24.81
N PRO A 25 -3.10 9.68 25.40
CA PRO A 25 -3.80 8.55 24.80
C PRO A 25 -4.36 8.85 23.42
N LEU A 26 -4.81 10.09 23.19
CA LEU A 26 -5.32 10.51 21.89
C LEU A 26 -4.21 10.48 20.83
N ILE A 27 -3.03 11.00 21.17
CA ILE A 27 -1.88 11.01 20.27
C ILE A 27 -1.46 9.59 19.95
N ILE A 28 -1.39 8.72 20.96
CA ILE A 28 -1.04 7.30 20.76
C ILE A 28 -2.07 6.62 19.87
N ALA A 29 -3.36 6.88 20.08
CA ALA A 29 -4.42 6.30 19.28
C ALA A 29 -4.29 6.70 17.81
N ILE A 30 -3.95 7.96 17.54
CA ILE A 30 -3.73 8.43 16.16
C ILE A 30 -2.53 7.75 15.53
N ILE A 31 -1.45 7.62 16.26
CA ILE A 31 -0.23 6.96 15.77
C ILE A 31 -0.50 5.49 15.48
N ILE A 32 -1.17 4.79 16.38
CA ILE A 32 -1.52 3.38 16.20
C ILE A 32 -2.44 3.21 15.00
N TYR A 33 -3.43 4.08 14.88
CA TYR A 33 -4.38 4.03 13.76
C TYR A 33 -3.64 4.17 12.42
N LYS A 34 -2.73 5.13 12.32
CA LYS A 34 -1.94 5.31 11.09
C LYS A 34 -0.98 4.15 10.85
N SER A 35 -0.44 3.57 11.91
CA SER A 35 0.49 2.44 11.79
C SER A 35 -0.20 1.16 11.35
N ASP A 36 -1.45 0.97 11.75
CA ASP A 36 -2.22 -0.22 11.39
C ASP A 36 -2.67 -0.19 9.93
N GLN A 37 -2.72 0.99 9.32
CA GLN A 37 -3.08 1.08 7.91
C GLN A 37 -1.84 0.81 7.06
N PRO A 38 -1.90 -0.15 6.14
CA PRO A 38 -0.78 -0.37 5.24
C PRO A 38 -0.57 0.85 4.36
N THR A 39 0.68 1.20 4.16
CA THR A 39 1.02 2.27 3.23
C THR A 39 0.72 1.80 1.80
N LYS A 40 0.55 2.74 0.88
CA LYS A 40 0.32 2.39 -0.52
C LYS A 40 1.49 1.62 -1.11
N ASP A 41 2.72 1.91 -0.65
CA ASP A 41 3.90 1.16 -1.07
C ASP A 41 3.83 -0.29 -0.61
N GLU A 42 3.35 -0.54 0.60
CA GLU A 42 3.17 -1.90 1.10
C GLU A 42 2.14 -2.66 0.27
N LEU A 43 1.06 -1.99 -0.15
CA LEU A 43 0.04 -2.58 -0.99
C LEU A 43 0.61 -2.98 -2.35
N VAL A 44 1.41 -2.10 -2.95
CA VAL A 44 2.08 -2.39 -4.22
C VAL A 44 3.03 -3.57 -4.05
N ASN A 45 3.80 -3.58 -2.97
CA ASN A 45 4.73 -4.68 -2.70
C ASN A 45 4.00 -6.00 -2.50
N SER A 46 2.81 -5.99 -1.89
CA SER A 46 2.00 -7.20 -1.75
C SER A 46 1.60 -7.78 -3.10
N VAL A 47 1.24 -6.93 -4.05
CA VAL A 47 0.92 -7.38 -5.41
C VAL A 47 2.16 -7.95 -6.10
N VAL A 48 3.30 -7.27 -5.96
CA VAL A 48 4.56 -7.74 -6.53
C VAL A 48 4.92 -9.12 -5.97
N GLU A 49 4.81 -9.30 -4.66
CA GLU A 49 5.07 -10.59 -4.03
C GLU A 49 4.13 -11.68 -4.55
N TYR A 50 2.84 -11.34 -4.71
CA TYR A 50 1.87 -12.27 -5.25
C TYR A 50 2.30 -12.79 -6.63
N PHE A 51 2.76 -11.89 -7.49
CA PHE A 51 3.25 -12.27 -8.81
C PHE A 51 4.56 -13.06 -8.74
N GLU A 52 5.47 -12.68 -7.85
CA GLU A 52 6.76 -13.35 -7.71
C GLU A 52 6.66 -14.75 -7.12
N GLU A 53 5.74 -14.97 -6.19
CA GLU A 53 5.53 -16.30 -5.61
C GLU A 53 5.09 -17.32 -6.66
N GLY A 54 4.39 -16.87 -7.67
CA GLY A 54 4.00 -17.72 -8.78
C GLY A 54 2.89 -18.72 -8.49
N LYS A 55 2.33 -18.69 -7.29
CA LYS A 55 1.23 -19.60 -6.93
C LYS A 55 -0.07 -19.22 -7.57
N CYS A 56 -0.25 -17.93 -7.84
CA CYS A 56 -1.44 -17.38 -8.52
C CYS A 56 -2.75 -17.87 -7.90
N THR A 57 -2.82 -17.80 -6.57
CA THR A 57 -3.99 -18.28 -5.82
C THR A 57 -5.18 -17.34 -5.98
N LEU A 58 -6.38 -17.89 -5.82
CA LEU A 58 -7.61 -17.10 -5.88
C LEU A 58 -7.81 -16.23 -4.63
N ASP A 59 -6.95 -16.38 -3.62
CA ASP A 59 -6.99 -15.52 -2.44
C ASP A 59 -6.45 -14.12 -2.71
N GLY A 60 -5.68 -13.96 -3.78
CA GLY A 60 -5.09 -12.69 -4.14
C GLY A 60 -3.90 -12.28 -3.27
N PRO A 61 -3.45 -11.03 -3.41
CA PRO A 61 -2.32 -10.53 -2.61
C PRO A 61 -2.69 -10.39 -1.13
N LYS A 62 -1.72 -10.58 -0.26
CA LYS A 62 -1.92 -10.43 1.17
C LYS A 62 -2.26 -8.98 1.52
N GLY A 63 -3.26 -8.81 2.39
CA GLY A 63 -3.64 -7.49 2.86
C GLY A 63 -4.45 -6.67 1.86
N LEU A 64 -4.70 -7.20 0.69
CA LEU A 64 -5.50 -6.56 -0.35
C LEU A 64 -6.74 -7.38 -0.66
N THR A 65 -7.85 -6.68 -0.86
CA THR A 65 -9.09 -7.28 -1.32
C THR A 65 -9.24 -6.93 -2.80
N VAL A 66 -9.63 -7.90 -3.61
CA VAL A 66 -9.90 -7.66 -5.03
C VAL A 66 -11.40 -7.57 -5.21
N GLU A 67 -11.86 -6.46 -5.75
CA GLU A 67 -13.29 -6.23 -5.98
C GLU A 67 -13.78 -6.97 -7.20
N GLY A 68 -14.72 -7.89 -6.97
CA GLY A 68 -15.37 -8.63 -8.04
C GLY A 68 -14.57 -9.82 -8.56
N GLU A 69 -15.27 -10.84 -9.00
CA GLU A 69 -14.65 -12.05 -9.53
C GLU A 69 -13.89 -11.79 -10.83
N GLU A 70 -14.39 -10.88 -11.65
CA GLU A 70 -13.74 -10.54 -12.91
C GLU A 70 -12.34 -9.99 -12.69
N ASN A 71 -12.19 -9.07 -11.73
CA ASN A 71 -10.87 -8.52 -11.40
C ASN A 71 -9.95 -9.58 -10.79
N LEU A 72 -10.50 -10.47 -9.98
CA LEU A 72 -9.72 -11.55 -9.39
C LEU A 72 -9.22 -12.52 -10.48
N GLU A 73 -10.06 -12.83 -11.43
CA GLU A 73 -9.68 -13.68 -12.56
C GLU A 73 -8.60 -13.02 -13.41
N ARG A 74 -8.71 -11.71 -13.66
CA ARG A 74 -7.70 -10.96 -14.40
C ARG A 74 -6.37 -10.96 -13.66
N LEU A 75 -6.41 -10.75 -12.35
CA LEU A 75 -5.20 -10.74 -11.54
C LEU A 75 -4.52 -12.10 -11.55
N THR A 76 -5.30 -13.17 -11.40
CA THR A 76 -4.79 -14.52 -11.45
C THR A 76 -4.18 -14.85 -12.82
N ALA A 77 -4.87 -14.46 -13.89
CA ALA A 77 -4.38 -14.65 -15.25
C ALA A 77 -3.07 -13.89 -15.50
N LEU A 78 -2.97 -12.67 -15.00
CA LEU A 78 -1.73 -11.88 -15.10
C LEU A 78 -0.59 -12.55 -14.34
N CYS A 79 -0.88 -13.05 -13.14
CA CYS A 79 0.11 -13.78 -12.36
C CYS A 79 0.65 -14.97 -13.14
N GLN A 80 -0.24 -15.76 -13.72
CA GLN A 80 0.14 -16.91 -14.51
C GLN A 80 0.95 -16.50 -15.75
N ARG A 81 0.50 -15.46 -16.43
CA ARG A 81 1.19 -14.95 -17.61
C ARG A 81 2.62 -14.50 -17.29
N ILE A 82 2.79 -13.71 -16.24
CA ILE A 82 4.10 -13.21 -15.84
C ILE A 82 5.05 -14.39 -15.55
N ASN A 83 4.57 -15.39 -14.85
CA ASN A 83 5.39 -16.53 -14.47
C ASN A 83 5.67 -17.47 -15.64
N GLN A 84 4.69 -17.71 -16.49
CA GLN A 84 4.86 -18.59 -17.64
C GLN A 84 5.75 -17.99 -18.71
N GLU A 85 5.62 -16.70 -18.96
CA GLU A 85 6.40 -16.02 -19.99
C GLU A 85 7.74 -15.48 -19.49
N GLY A 86 7.94 -15.46 -18.16
CA GLY A 86 9.22 -15.02 -17.60
C GLY A 86 9.42 -13.52 -17.56
N PHE A 87 8.34 -12.75 -17.40
CA PHE A 87 8.46 -11.31 -17.23
C PHE A 87 9.07 -10.98 -15.87
N GLU A 88 9.91 -9.96 -15.84
CA GLU A 88 10.56 -9.49 -14.63
C GLU A 88 10.13 -8.04 -14.33
N LEU A 89 9.98 -7.72 -13.06
CA LEU A 89 9.63 -6.38 -12.66
C LEU A 89 10.79 -5.42 -12.94
N ARG A 90 10.53 -4.38 -13.71
CA ARG A 90 11.52 -3.35 -14.05
C ARG A 90 11.33 -2.10 -13.20
N LYS A 91 10.07 -1.69 -12.97
CA LYS A 91 9.76 -0.46 -12.27
C LYS A 91 8.37 -0.55 -11.67
N LYS A 92 8.16 0.17 -10.58
CA LYS A 92 6.85 0.30 -9.97
C LYS A 92 6.62 1.77 -9.62
N GLU A 93 5.41 2.25 -9.88
CA GLU A 93 5.01 3.62 -9.59
C GLU A 93 3.69 3.64 -8.86
N LEU A 94 3.50 4.66 -8.05
CA LEU A 94 2.24 4.89 -7.37
C LEU A 94 1.81 6.32 -7.69
N VAL A 95 0.76 6.47 -8.47
CA VAL A 95 0.29 7.77 -8.95
C VAL A 95 -1.21 7.90 -8.70
N LYS A 96 -1.59 8.85 -7.85
CA LYS A 96 -3.00 9.23 -7.61
C LYS A 96 -3.96 8.04 -7.44
N GLY A 97 -3.63 7.12 -6.53
CA GLY A 97 -4.49 5.97 -6.26
C GLY A 97 -4.38 4.84 -7.25
N LYS A 98 -3.42 4.91 -8.17
CA LYS A 98 -3.13 3.84 -9.10
C LYS A 98 -1.73 3.31 -8.87
N ALA A 99 -1.60 2.00 -8.89
CA ALA A 99 -0.30 1.35 -8.88
C ALA A 99 0.02 0.92 -10.30
N ILE A 100 1.16 1.32 -10.80
CA ILE A 100 1.59 0.97 -12.15
C ILE A 100 2.83 0.10 -12.05
N LEU A 101 2.75 -1.10 -12.59
CA LEU A 101 3.84 -2.05 -12.58
C LEU A 101 4.36 -2.25 -14.00
N TYR A 102 5.65 -2.05 -14.16
CA TYR A 102 6.32 -2.21 -15.44
C TYR A 102 7.12 -3.50 -15.42
N TYR A 103 6.67 -4.47 -16.19
CA TYR A 103 7.36 -5.74 -16.37
C TYR A 103 8.01 -5.79 -17.75
N GLY A 104 9.09 -6.51 -17.86
CA GLY A 104 9.78 -6.65 -19.12
C GLY A 104 10.48 -7.99 -19.25
N LYS A 105 10.73 -8.38 -20.48
CA LYS A 105 11.57 -9.52 -20.78
C LYS A 105 12.26 -9.28 -22.13
N LYS A 106 13.45 -9.84 -22.29
CA LYS A 106 14.18 -9.76 -23.55
C LYS A 106 13.95 -11.01 -24.37
N VAL A 107 13.52 -10.81 -25.60
CA VAL A 107 13.35 -11.90 -26.56
C VAL A 107 14.14 -11.53 -27.78
N LYS A 108 15.19 -12.29 -28.09
CA LYS A 108 16.08 -12.05 -29.25
C LYS A 108 16.63 -10.62 -29.28
N GLY A 109 17.01 -10.10 -28.09
CA GLY A 109 17.58 -8.76 -27.98
C GLY A 109 16.56 -7.63 -27.94
N ILE A 110 15.29 -7.92 -28.09
CA ILE A 110 14.21 -6.93 -28.04
C ILE A 110 13.49 -7.06 -26.72
N GLU A 111 13.30 -5.95 -26.02
CA GLU A 111 12.57 -5.98 -24.76
C GLU A 111 11.08 -5.82 -25.01
N ARG A 112 10.31 -6.81 -24.57
CA ARG A 112 8.85 -6.74 -24.54
C ARG A 112 8.45 -6.16 -23.19
N LYS A 113 7.54 -5.22 -23.21
CA LYS A 113 7.09 -4.53 -22.00
C LYS A 113 5.63 -4.82 -21.72
N LEU A 114 5.35 -5.23 -20.50
CA LEU A 114 3.99 -5.44 -20.02
C LEU A 114 3.73 -4.42 -18.92
N VAL A 115 2.72 -3.58 -19.12
CA VAL A 115 2.36 -2.57 -18.13
C VAL A 115 1.04 -2.95 -17.50
N ILE A 116 1.01 -2.98 -16.18
CA ILE A 116 -0.18 -3.34 -15.41
C ILE A 116 -0.57 -2.14 -14.57
N GLU A 117 -1.79 -1.66 -14.74
CA GLU A 117 -2.33 -0.58 -13.92
C GLU A 117 -3.39 -1.15 -12.98
N LEU A 118 -3.22 -0.89 -11.70
CA LEU A 118 -4.16 -1.31 -10.67
C LEU A 118 -4.79 -0.08 -10.05
N ALA A 119 -6.11 0.02 -10.14
CA ALA A 119 -6.83 1.07 -9.44
C ALA A 119 -7.01 0.62 -8.00
N LEU A 120 -6.54 1.45 -7.06
CA LEU A 120 -6.59 1.15 -5.64
C LEU A 120 -7.51 2.12 -4.92
N GLU A 121 -8.33 1.58 -4.05
CA GLU A 121 -9.18 2.36 -3.17
C GLU A 121 -9.03 1.80 -1.76
N GLY A 122 -8.24 2.49 -0.92
CA GLY A 122 -7.84 1.95 0.35
C GLY A 122 -6.98 0.70 0.15
N ASN A 123 -7.40 -0.42 0.73
CA ASN A 123 -6.72 -1.70 0.55
C ASN A 123 -7.45 -2.61 -0.45
N LYS A 124 -8.20 -2.01 -1.36
CA LYS A 124 -9.02 -2.75 -2.33
C LYS A 124 -8.57 -2.44 -3.75
N ILE A 125 -8.43 -3.46 -4.56
CA ILE A 125 -8.19 -3.32 -5.99
C ILE A 125 -9.55 -3.24 -6.68
N THR A 126 -9.84 -2.08 -7.27
CA THR A 126 -11.13 -1.82 -7.91
C THR A 126 -11.12 -1.98 -9.41
N GLY A 127 -9.94 -2.00 -10.01
CA GLY A 127 -9.82 -2.19 -11.45
C GLY A 127 -8.43 -2.63 -11.83
N ILE A 128 -8.33 -3.39 -12.90
CA ILE A 128 -7.06 -3.90 -13.43
C ILE A 128 -7.06 -3.66 -14.93
N THR A 129 -6.02 -2.99 -15.39
CA THR A 129 -5.82 -2.74 -16.82
C THR A 129 -4.43 -3.21 -17.19
N GLU A 130 -4.30 -3.91 -18.30
CA GLU A 130 -3.01 -4.34 -18.81
C GLU A 130 -2.85 -3.96 -20.24
N TYR A 131 -1.63 -3.63 -20.64
CA TYR A 131 -1.29 -3.46 -22.03
C TYR A 131 0.16 -3.83 -22.27
N GLU A 132 0.43 -4.32 -23.45
CA GLU A 132 1.75 -4.76 -23.81
C GLU A 132 2.32 -3.84 -24.89
N LYS A 133 3.54 -3.37 -24.65
CA LYS A 133 4.30 -2.61 -25.64
C LYS A 133 5.33 -3.54 -26.23
N GLY A 134 5.14 -3.92 -27.48
CA GLY A 134 6.10 -4.70 -28.21
C GLY A 134 7.08 -3.76 -28.89
N ARG A 135 8.34 -4.02 -28.72
CA ARG A 135 9.46 -3.25 -29.30
C ARG A 135 9.86 -2.04 -28.54
#